data_61f57633cd94ab52f8c623a95af5e3aa
#
_entry.id   61f57633cd94ab52f8c623a95af5e3aa
#
_cell.length_a   1.000
_cell.length_b   1.000
_cell.length_c   1.000
_cell.angle_alpha   90.00
_cell.angle_beta   90.00
_cell.angle_gamma   90.00
#
_symmetry.space_group_name_H-M   'P 1'
#
loop_
_entity.id
_entity.type
_entity.pdbx_description
1 polymer ?
#
loop_
_entity_poly.entity_id
_entity_poly.type
_entity_poly.pdbx_seq_one_letter_code
_entity_poly.pdbx_strand_id
1 'polypeptide(L)'
;MIKKYSIGLIAVIFAVAMAAFTTPKKTNLAGTHVFEFTPPAMNGYSVQNVEATSNWEYVGEYPSETLCTGSNKACRILVSDGYVDDDTDPQQLSEVTISAAISGTGKAKVTGINDPTNNAFSNQP
;
A
#
# COMPACT_ATOMS: atom_id res chain seq x y z
N MET A 1 -54.17 -18.49 2.36
CA MET A 1 -53.29 -18.07 3.47
C MET A 1 -51.81 -18.34 3.21
N ILE A 2 -51.44 -19.36 2.47
CA ILE A 2 -50.03 -19.70 2.18
C ILE A 2 -49.35 -18.66 1.26
N LYS A 3 -50.10 -17.96 0.40
CA LYS A 3 -49.57 -16.97 -0.54
C LYS A 3 -49.02 -15.69 0.12
N LYS A 4 -49.43 -15.36 1.33
CA LYS A 4 -48.97 -14.15 2.04
C LYS A 4 -47.63 -14.33 2.74
N TYR A 5 -47.24 -15.56 3.04
CA TYR A 5 -45.98 -15.85 3.72
C TYR A 5 -44.80 -16.11 2.75
N SER A 6 -45.09 -16.49 1.51
CA SER A 6 -44.08 -16.74 0.50
C SER A 6 -43.34 -15.48 0.04
N ILE A 7 -44.02 -14.34 0.03
CA ILE A 7 -43.41 -13.07 -0.35
C ILE A 7 -42.43 -12.58 0.74
N GLY A 8 -42.81 -12.77 2.01
CA GLY A 8 -41.96 -12.41 3.13
C GLY A 8 -40.70 -13.28 3.21
N LEU A 9 -40.85 -14.59 2.92
CA LEU A 9 -39.73 -15.52 2.94
C LEU A 9 -38.71 -15.23 1.82
N ILE A 10 -39.19 -14.88 0.63
CA ILE A 10 -38.33 -14.52 -0.50
C ILE A 10 -37.58 -13.21 -0.21
N ALA A 11 -38.22 -12.23 0.41
CA ALA A 11 -37.58 -10.97 0.79
C ALA A 11 -36.45 -11.19 1.83
N VAL A 12 -36.65 -12.07 2.78
CA VAL A 12 -35.62 -12.42 3.79
C VAL A 12 -34.42 -13.12 3.15
N ILE A 13 -34.68 -14.04 2.22
CA ILE A 13 -33.61 -14.73 1.50
C ILE A 13 -32.80 -13.76 0.64
N PHE A 14 -33.45 -12.80 -0.03
CA PHE A 14 -32.76 -11.79 -0.79
C PHE A 14 -31.93 -10.84 0.10
N ALA A 15 -32.43 -10.45 1.25
CA ALA A 15 -31.71 -9.59 2.18
C ALA A 15 -30.46 -10.27 2.74
N VAL A 16 -30.52 -11.57 3.04
CA VAL A 16 -29.36 -12.34 3.51
C VAL A 16 -28.34 -12.55 2.40
N ALA A 17 -28.78 -12.78 1.17
CA ALA A 17 -27.87 -12.93 0.02
C ALA A 17 -27.13 -11.63 -0.30
N MET A 18 -27.79 -10.47 -0.17
CA MET A 18 -27.13 -9.18 -0.40
C MET A 18 -26.16 -8.82 0.72
N ALA A 19 -26.43 -9.19 1.96
CA ALA A 19 -25.50 -8.98 3.07
C ALA A 19 -24.23 -9.83 2.95
N ALA A 20 -24.29 -11.00 2.30
CA ALA A 20 -23.12 -11.86 2.08
C ALA A 20 -22.17 -11.32 1.01
N PHE A 21 -22.58 -10.40 0.15
CA PHE A 21 -21.74 -9.78 -0.87
C PHE A 21 -21.06 -8.48 -0.44
N THR A 22 -21.47 -7.90 0.69
CA THR A 22 -20.74 -6.81 1.31
C THR A 22 -19.64 -7.37 2.19
N THR A 23 -18.57 -7.84 1.56
CA THR A 23 -17.33 -8.01 2.31
C THR A 23 -16.90 -6.61 2.78
N PRO A 24 -16.79 -6.38 4.10
CA PRO A 24 -16.23 -5.13 4.57
C PRO A 24 -14.82 -5.03 3.96
N LYS A 25 -14.56 -3.95 3.21
CA LYS A 25 -13.19 -3.55 2.94
C LYS A 25 -12.48 -3.58 4.29
N LYS A 26 -11.39 -4.32 4.38
CA LYS A 26 -10.51 -4.24 5.53
C LYS A 26 -10.13 -2.76 5.70
N THR A 27 -10.86 -2.04 6.52
CA THR A 27 -10.45 -0.75 7.01
C THR A 27 -9.39 -1.01 8.06
N ASN A 28 -8.22 -1.40 7.64
CA ASN A 28 -7.09 -1.45 8.53
C ASN A 28 -6.53 -0.06 8.67
N LEU A 29 -6.80 0.45 9.79
CA LEU A 29 -6.49 1.74 10.34
C LEU A 29 -5.02 1.99 10.60
N ALA A 30 -4.17 1.02 10.47
CA ALA A 30 -2.76 1.19 10.63
C ALA A 30 -2.10 0.51 9.45
N GLY A 31 -2.06 1.21 8.36
CA GLY A 31 -1.13 0.83 7.34
C GLY A 31 0.22 0.77 7.97
N THR A 32 0.73 -0.40 8.04
CA THR A 32 1.89 -0.71 8.83
C THR A 32 2.94 -1.43 8.01
N HIS A 33 2.66 -1.55 6.72
CA HIS A 33 3.55 -2.24 5.80
C HIS A 33 4.70 -1.34 5.38
N VAL A 34 5.91 -1.78 5.65
CA VAL A 34 7.14 -1.06 5.29
C VAL A 34 7.78 -1.72 4.08
N PHE A 35 8.06 -0.91 3.08
CA PHE A 35 8.81 -1.31 1.88
C PHE A 35 10.12 -0.55 1.81
N GLU A 36 11.17 -1.24 1.42
CA GLU A 36 12.51 -0.67 1.26
C GLU A 36 12.89 -0.58 -0.21
N PHE A 37 13.47 0.53 -0.59
CA PHE A 37 13.95 0.72 -1.95
C PHE A 37 15.20 -0.11 -2.20
N THR A 38 15.15 -0.94 -3.25
CA THR A 38 16.27 -1.74 -3.72
C THR A 38 16.74 -1.18 -5.05
N PRO A 39 17.85 -0.40 -5.07
CA PRO A 39 18.30 0.25 -6.28
C PRO A 39 18.78 -0.79 -7.32
N PRO A 40 18.31 -0.70 -8.57
CA PRO A 40 18.86 -1.50 -9.65
C PRO A 40 20.34 -1.21 -9.90
N ALA A 41 21.03 -2.15 -10.55
CA ALA A 41 22.46 -2.03 -10.83
C ALA A 41 22.80 -0.83 -11.76
N MET A 42 21.89 -0.48 -12.67
CA MET A 42 22.05 0.66 -13.56
C MET A 42 21.17 1.82 -13.11
N ASN A 43 21.75 3.02 -12.98
CA ASN A 43 21.08 4.26 -12.60
C ASN A 43 20.25 4.13 -11.30
N GLY A 44 20.76 3.39 -10.30
CA GLY A 44 20.05 2.93 -9.11
C GLY A 44 19.11 3.96 -8.48
N TYR A 45 19.59 5.17 -8.24
CA TYR A 45 18.82 6.26 -7.62
C TYR A 45 18.35 7.30 -8.64
N SER A 46 17.84 6.89 -9.79
CA SER A 46 17.13 7.78 -10.71
C SER A 46 15.68 7.98 -10.26
N VAL A 47 15.06 9.09 -10.66
CA VAL A 47 13.64 9.35 -10.40
C VAL A 47 12.78 8.20 -10.92
N GLN A 48 13.03 7.77 -12.14
CA GLN A 48 12.31 6.67 -12.77
C GLN A 48 12.40 5.36 -11.96
N ASN A 49 13.57 5.03 -11.45
CA ASN A 49 13.75 3.81 -10.64
C ASN A 49 13.07 3.90 -9.28
N VAL A 50 13.12 5.06 -8.63
CA VAL A 50 12.44 5.28 -7.34
C VAL A 50 10.93 5.24 -7.49
N GLU A 51 10.39 5.76 -8.57
CA GLU A 51 8.96 5.74 -8.87
C GLU A 51 8.44 4.36 -9.32
N ALA A 52 9.33 3.47 -9.76
CA ALA A 52 8.98 2.12 -10.16
C ALA A 52 8.72 1.23 -8.93
N THR A 53 7.47 0.83 -8.74
CA THR A 53 7.05 0.02 -7.57
C THR A 53 7.74 -1.33 -7.51
N SER A 54 8.17 -1.89 -8.64
CA SER A 54 8.91 -3.15 -8.70
C SER A 54 10.29 -3.12 -8.03
N ASN A 55 10.83 -1.93 -7.75
CA ASN A 55 12.11 -1.75 -7.07
C ASN A 55 11.97 -1.60 -5.55
N TRP A 56 10.79 -1.84 -5.02
CA TRP A 56 10.49 -1.77 -3.59
C TRP A 56 10.18 -3.16 -3.06
N GLU A 57 10.83 -3.55 -1.99
CA GLU A 57 10.68 -4.85 -1.36
C GLU A 57 10.03 -4.73 0.02
N TYR A 58 9.12 -5.65 0.32
CA TYR A 58 8.51 -5.75 1.63
C TYR A 58 9.54 -6.18 2.67
N VAL A 59 9.65 -5.43 3.76
CA VAL A 59 10.61 -5.73 4.83
C VAL A 59 9.95 -6.06 6.17
N GLY A 60 8.71 -5.69 6.37
CA GLY A 60 7.98 -5.97 7.60
C GLY A 60 6.93 -4.93 7.92
N GLU A 61 6.50 -4.91 9.16
CA GLU A 61 5.48 -4.00 9.65
C GLU A 61 6.06 -2.95 10.60
N TYR A 62 5.52 -1.74 10.52
CA TYR A 62 5.80 -0.71 11.50
C TYR A 62 5.03 -1.01 12.82
N PRO A 63 5.59 -0.83 14.02
CA PRO A 63 6.89 -0.22 14.29
C PRO A 63 8.07 -1.22 14.42
N SER A 64 7.87 -2.50 14.14
CA SER A 64 8.96 -3.49 14.17
C SER A 64 10.06 -3.13 13.18
N GLU A 65 9.65 -2.72 11.98
CA GLU A 65 10.53 -2.08 11.00
C GLU A 65 10.33 -0.56 11.05
N THR A 66 11.42 0.18 11.13
CA THR A 66 11.40 1.64 11.26
C THR A 66 11.72 2.34 9.95
N LEU A 67 11.33 3.60 9.86
CA LEU A 67 11.72 4.44 8.75
C LEU A 67 13.17 4.93 8.92
N CYS A 68 13.80 5.30 7.81
CA CYS A 68 15.15 5.85 7.80
C CYS A 68 15.13 7.34 8.20
N THR A 69 16.29 7.87 8.50
CA THR A 69 16.50 9.31 8.73
C THR A 69 17.47 9.86 7.69
N GLY A 70 17.10 10.96 7.04
CA GLY A 70 17.92 11.59 6.02
C GLY A 70 17.07 12.24 4.93
N SER A 71 17.72 12.83 3.93
CA SER A 71 17.05 13.60 2.89
C SER A 71 17.69 13.50 1.50
N ASN A 72 18.61 12.58 1.29
CA ASN A 72 19.43 12.56 0.08
C ASN A 72 19.00 11.53 -0.97
N LYS A 73 18.57 10.36 -0.56
CA LYS A 73 18.18 9.28 -1.46
C LYS A 73 17.07 8.43 -0.87
N ALA A 74 16.27 7.80 -1.72
CA ALA A 74 15.15 6.96 -1.30
C ALA A 74 15.58 5.87 -0.31
N CYS A 75 14.74 5.57 0.68
CA CYS A 75 14.99 4.52 1.66
C CYS A 75 13.77 3.64 1.88
N ARG A 76 12.77 4.10 2.63
CA ARG A 76 11.58 3.31 2.97
C ARG A 76 10.30 4.11 2.83
N ILE A 77 9.21 3.41 2.55
CA ILE A 77 7.85 3.96 2.58
C ILE A 77 6.97 3.11 3.49
N LEU A 78 6.00 3.76 4.08
CA LEU A 78 4.96 3.12 4.90
C LEU A 78 3.63 3.23 4.14
N VAL A 79 2.99 2.10 3.91
CA VAL A 79 1.71 2.03 3.19
C VAL A 79 0.67 1.26 3.96
N SER A 80 -0.60 1.59 3.74
CA SER A 80 -1.74 0.88 4.31
C SER A 80 -2.05 -0.41 3.54
N ASP A 81 -2.83 -1.30 4.17
CA ASP A 81 -3.21 -2.59 3.58
C ASP A 81 -3.85 -2.47 2.20
N GLY A 82 -4.57 -1.39 1.94
CA GLY A 82 -5.21 -1.15 0.64
C GLY A 82 -4.24 -0.97 -0.53
N TYR A 83 -2.97 -0.76 -0.23
CA TYR A 83 -1.91 -0.56 -1.22
C TYR A 83 -0.90 -1.72 -1.27
N VAL A 84 -1.26 -2.84 -0.68
CA VAL A 84 -0.43 -4.05 -0.64
C VAL A 84 -1.19 -5.21 -1.24
N ASP A 85 -0.55 -5.94 -2.14
CA ASP A 85 -1.03 -7.23 -2.61
C ASP A 85 -0.47 -8.31 -1.69
N ASP A 86 -1.31 -8.81 -0.79
CA ASP A 86 -0.98 -9.86 0.17
C ASP A 86 -1.22 -11.28 -0.37
N ASP A 87 -1.77 -11.41 -1.57
CA ASP A 87 -1.89 -12.68 -2.29
C ASP A 87 -0.55 -13.16 -2.86
N THR A 88 0.46 -12.30 -2.88
CA THR A 88 1.81 -12.63 -3.31
C THR A 88 2.75 -12.88 -2.13
N ASP A 89 3.74 -13.74 -2.30
CA ASP A 89 4.79 -14.00 -1.33
C ASP A 89 6.17 -13.88 -2.02
N PRO A 90 6.98 -12.84 -1.70
CA PRO A 90 6.73 -11.77 -0.72
C PRO A 90 5.62 -10.79 -1.16
N GLN A 91 5.04 -10.08 -0.19
CA GLN A 91 4.03 -9.05 -0.45
C GLN A 91 4.58 -7.96 -1.40
N GLN A 92 3.72 -7.44 -2.26
CA GLN A 92 4.09 -6.43 -3.25
C GLN A 92 3.21 -5.18 -3.13
N LEU A 93 3.73 -4.05 -3.60
CA LEU A 93 2.96 -2.83 -3.71
C LEU A 93 1.87 -2.97 -4.79
N SER A 94 0.68 -2.49 -4.49
CA SER A 94 -0.47 -2.48 -5.39
C SER A 94 -1.08 -1.08 -5.43
N GLU A 95 -1.28 -0.54 -6.63
CA GLU A 95 -1.91 0.76 -6.86
C GLU A 95 -1.22 1.97 -6.17
N VAL A 96 -0.01 1.79 -5.69
CA VAL A 96 0.79 2.88 -5.12
C VAL A 96 1.42 3.71 -6.23
N THR A 97 1.29 5.02 -6.11
CA THR A 97 2.05 5.98 -6.90
C THR A 97 3.09 6.64 -6.01
N ILE A 98 4.35 6.48 -6.34
CA ILE A 98 5.48 7.07 -5.63
C ILE A 98 5.96 8.27 -6.44
N SER A 99 6.11 9.40 -5.79
CA SER A 99 6.69 10.61 -6.38
C SER A 99 8.11 10.78 -5.89
N ALA A 100 9.01 11.12 -6.78
CA ALA A 100 10.42 11.31 -6.46
C ALA A 100 10.99 12.56 -7.15
N ALA A 101 12.08 13.09 -6.60
CA ALA A 101 12.82 14.20 -7.16
C ALA A 101 14.31 14.04 -6.87
N ILE A 102 15.14 14.66 -7.70
CA ILE A 102 16.58 14.66 -7.49
C ILE A 102 16.94 15.56 -6.29
N SER A 103 17.69 15.01 -5.36
CA SER A 103 18.25 15.75 -4.22
C SER A 103 19.51 16.53 -4.61
N GLY A 104 20.05 17.31 -3.68
CA GLY A 104 21.31 18.03 -3.86
C GLY A 104 22.53 17.15 -4.12
N THR A 105 22.43 15.85 -3.84
CA THR A 105 23.50 14.88 -4.10
C THR A 105 23.42 14.23 -5.48
N GLY A 106 22.43 14.61 -6.31
CA GLY A 106 22.19 14.01 -7.62
C GLY A 106 21.48 12.64 -7.57
N LYS A 107 21.02 12.21 -6.40
CA LYS A 107 20.26 10.96 -6.21
C LYS A 107 18.79 11.28 -5.98
N ALA A 108 17.91 10.42 -6.47
CA ALA A 108 16.48 10.58 -6.27
C ALA A 108 16.06 10.22 -4.85
N LYS A 109 15.21 11.05 -4.28
CA LYS A 109 14.55 10.84 -2.99
C LYS A 109 13.05 10.79 -3.18
N VAL A 110 12.36 10.12 -2.27
CA VAL A 110 10.89 10.13 -2.24
C VAL A 110 10.41 11.51 -1.77
N THR A 111 9.42 12.05 -2.47
CA THR A 111 8.77 13.31 -2.12
C THR A 111 7.31 13.15 -1.74
N GLY A 112 6.70 12.02 -2.05
CA GLY A 112 5.33 11.71 -1.69
C GLY A 112 4.88 10.34 -2.14
N ILE A 113 3.78 9.89 -1.56
CA ILE A 113 3.03 8.71 -1.98
C ILE A 113 1.54 9.05 -1.99
N ASN A 114 0.76 8.33 -2.78
CA ASN A 114 -0.67 8.59 -2.93
C ASN A 114 -1.55 7.96 -1.85
N ASP A 115 -0.98 7.37 -0.81
CA ASP A 115 -1.75 6.81 0.30
C ASP A 115 -2.26 7.94 1.21
N PRO A 116 -3.57 8.20 1.29
CA PRO A 116 -4.11 9.28 2.11
C PRO A 116 -4.07 8.98 3.61
N THR A 117 -3.91 7.72 3.99
CA THR A 117 -3.87 7.28 5.39
C THR A 117 -2.46 7.34 5.95
N ASN A 118 -1.49 6.89 5.18
CA ASN A 118 -0.08 6.83 5.57
C ASN A 118 0.81 7.47 4.52
N ASN A 119 0.75 8.76 4.43
CA ASN A 119 1.68 9.50 3.57
C ASN A 119 3.05 9.63 4.26
N ALA A 120 3.59 8.51 4.67
CA ALA A 120 4.87 8.44 5.36
C ALA A 120 5.94 7.81 4.48
N PHE A 121 7.03 8.51 4.32
CA PHE A 121 8.20 8.05 3.58
C PHE A 121 9.46 8.54 4.27
N SER A 122 10.55 7.87 4.00
CA SER A 122 11.85 8.26 4.51
C SER A 122 12.93 8.15 3.45
N ASN A 123 13.94 8.96 3.63
CA ASN A 123 15.14 8.96 2.81
C ASN A 123 16.35 8.70 3.70
N GLN A 124 17.44 8.28 3.11
CA GLN A 124 18.71 8.09 3.83
C GLN A 124 19.68 9.25 3.55
N PRO A 125 20.70 9.39 4.38
CA PRO A 125 21.75 10.39 4.19
C PRO A 125 22.48 10.26 2.85
#